data_0e4c15393cceaeb511234e00a0c61636
#
_entry.id   0e4c15393cceaeb511234e00a0c61636
#
_cell.length_a   1.000
_cell.length_b   1.000
_cell.length_c   1.000
_cell.angle_alpha   90.00
_cell.angle_beta   90.00
_cell.angle_gamma   90.00
#
_symmetry.space_group_name_H-M   'P 1'
#
loop_
_entity.id
_entity.type
_entity.pdbx_description
1 polymer ?
#
loop_
_entity_poly.entity_id
_entity_poly.type
_entity_poly.pdbx_seq_one_letter_code
_entity_poly.pdbx_strand_id
1 'polypeptide(L)'
;MKGKKIVHIVLLKAKLNYDGRVFSLLNTIASAYSNDEIIAYNYDKGENKKIEVQKNTKIIYFKSLFEKFNRFKIFRALRLIEYSINSFLMLLYYRPKSIQLHHEVVLISALLYKLFFRKTILVYDDKEFYHFKDKNISCFFYFIEKITIQWSDLIIVANEYRRKAIFKLNKNKIKSCIIVDNYEFNNKFSRNINIELKTQLEFLKGDNTKILLHQGIISKERGAEKLVSIIESLPFNWKLCFIGVSNDDFKDFTINLNNIQKDKIRNLGYIDYNELSDFYKYVDGAILFYDALTFNNKYCAPNRLYSAANNGVPIIVNIENFTLNSFVKKFANGILFSESKDLTSFFSDYQYFKSNAEIIKGSFEHTAIILELYKFYKQ
;
A
#
# COMPACT_ATOMS: atom_id res chain seq x y z
N MET A 1 -2.35 38.64 21.24
CA MET A 1 -2.44 37.21 21.63
C MET A 1 -2.26 36.37 20.38
N LYS A 2 -1.20 35.55 20.26
CA LYS A 2 -1.12 34.58 19.16
C LYS A 2 -2.25 33.56 19.39
N GLY A 3 -3.25 33.53 18.48
CA GLY A 3 -4.34 32.57 18.55
C GLY A 3 -3.78 31.15 18.67
N LYS A 4 -4.40 30.32 19.53
CA LYS A 4 -4.03 28.93 19.73
C LYS A 4 -4.16 28.21 18.39
N LYS A 5 -3.05 27.70 17.84
CA LYS A 5 -3.10 26.94 16.57
C LYS A 5 -4.01 25.74 16.73
N ILE A 6 -4.84 25.50 15.73
CA ILE A 6 -5.66 24.29 15.66
C ILE A 6 -4.72 23.13 15.34
N VAL A 7 -4.92 21.99 15.99
CA VAL A 7 -4.09 20.79 15.81
C VAL A 7 -4.91 19.67 15.20
N HIS A 8 -4.32 18.99 14.25
CA HIS A 8 -4.85 17.77 13.66
C HIS A 8 -3.83 16.64 13.88
N ILE A 9 -4.28 15.48 14.31
CA ILE A 9 -3.39 14.35 14.60
C ILE A 9 -3.66 13.21 13.63
N VAL A 10 -2.58 12.66 13.07
CA VAL A 10 -2.58 11.45 12.24
C VAL A 10 -1.84 10.36 12.98
N LEU A 11 -2.53 9.28 13.34
CA LEU A 11 -1.97 8.14 14.07
C LEU A 11 -1.56 7.04 13.09
N LEU A 12 -0.28 6.65 13.12
CA LEU A 12 0.36 5.83 12.12
C LEU A 12 1.12 4.65 12.72
N LYS A 13 1.14 3.54 11.99
CA LYS A 13 2.13 2.47 12.16
C LYS A 13 2.68 2.14 10.76
N ALA A 14 3.45 3.06 10.19
CA ALA A 14 3.91 2.92 8.81
C ALA A 14 5.37 3.33 8.67
N LYS A 15 6.09 2.66 7.80
CA LYS A 15 7.37 3.14 7.29
C LYS A 15 7.05 4.18 6.21
N LEU A 16 6.98 5.46 6.59
CA LEU A 16 6.53 6.54 5.71
C LEU A 16 7.30 6.64 4.39
N ASN A 17 8.56 6.22 4.36
CA ASN A 17 9.38 6.18 3.14
C ASN A 17 8.87 5.16 2.11
N TYR A 18 8.06 4.17 2.55
CA TYR A 18 7.58 3.07 1.72
C TYR A 18 6.06 3.00 1.61
N ASP A 19 5.34 3.86 2.37
CA ASP A 19 3.87 3.90 2.36
C ASP A 19 3.36 5.16 1.65
N GLY A 20 3.35 5.13 0.33
CA GLY A 20 2.92 6.23 -0.52
C GLY A 20 1.48 6.68 -0.25
N ARG A 21 0.56 5.75 0.14
CA ARG A 21 -0.81 6.11 0.50
C ARG A 21 -0.88 7.00 1.73
N VAL A 22 -0.21 6.59 2.82
CA VAL A 22 -0.18 7.39 4.06
C VAL A 22 0.47 8.74 3.82
N PHE A 23 1.57 8.76 3.09
CA PHE A 23 2.27 9.99 2.75
C PHE A 23 1.39 10.94 1.94
N SER A 24 0.65 10.42 0.95
CA SER A 24 -0.30 11.20 0.15
C SER A 24 -1.42 11.80 0.99
N LEU A 25 -2.06 10.99 1.85
CA LEU A 25 -3.14 11.45 2.73
C LEU A 25 -2.63 12.48 3.74
N LEU A 26 -1.44 12.32 4.30
CA LEU A 26 -0.83 13.28 5.21
C LEU A 26 -0.60 14.64 4.53
N ASN A 27 -0.06 14.64 3.32
CA ASN A 27 0.14 15.87 2.56
C ASN A 27 -1.19 16.53 2.15
N THR A 28 -2.23 15.75 1.88
CA THR A 28 -3.58 16.27 1.58
C THR A 28 -4.15 17.01 2.78
N ILE A 29 -4.07 16.44 3.98
CA ILE A 29 -4.51 17.10 5.21
C ILE A 29 -3.69 18.38 5.44
N ALA A 30 -2.38 18.31 5.31
CA ALA A 30 -1.50 19.45 5.50
C ALA A 30 -1.80 20.60 4.54
N SER A 31 -2.17 20.29 3.29
CA SER A 31 -2.59 21.29 2.31
C SER A 31 -3.97 21.87 2.62
N ALA A 32 -4.91 21.04 3.07
CA ALA A 32 -6.26 21.46 3.42
C ALA A 32 -6.28 22.42 4.62
N TYR A 33 -5.39 22.19 5.57
CA TYR A 33 -5.24 22.95 6.82
C TYR A 33 -3.90 23.71 6.88
N SER A 34 -3.59 24.50 5.85
CA SER A 34 -2.28 25.15 5.68
C SER A 34 -1.88 26.08 6.85
N ASN A 35 -2.86 26.62 7.60
CA ASN A 35 -2.64 27.48 8.77
C ASN A 35 -2.61 26.73 10.11
N ASP A 36 -2.98 25.46 10.10
CA ASP A 36 -3.08 24.62 11.30
C ASP A 36 -1.83 23.75 11.45
N GLU A 37 -1.63 23.17 12.60
CA GLU A 37 -0.53 22.24 12.87
C GLU A 37 -0.99 20.79 12.65
N ILE A 38 -0.25 20.06 11.82
CA ILE A 38 -0.47 18.65 11.58
C ILE A 38 0.59 17.86 12.33
N ILE A 39 0.17 16.92 13.18
CA ILE A 39 1.06 16.03 13.91
C ILE A 39 0.86 14.62 13.44
N ALA A 40 1.86 14.05 12.78
CA ALA A 40 1.92 12.63 12.45
C ALA A 40 2.63 11.89 13.58
N TYR A 41 1.89 11.13 14.41
CA TYR A 41 2.45 10.31 15.47
C TYR A 41 2.62 8.89 15.00
N ASN A 42 3.88 8.46 14.81
CA ASN A 42 4.21 7.22 14.14
C ASN A 42 4.89 6.21 15.07
N TYR A 43 4.40 4.96 15.02
CA TYR A 43 4.98 3.84 15.74
C TYR A 43 6.37 3.44 15.23
N ASP A 44 6.59 3.46 13.92
CA ASP A 44 7.81 2.97 13.29
C ASP A 44 8.73 4.13 12.90
N LYS A 45 9.97 4.11 13.43
CA LYS A 45 10.97 5.15 13.14
C LYS A 45 11.48 5.06 11.68
N GLY A 46 11.32 3.89 11.03
CA GLY A 46 11.92 3.66 9.71
C GLY A 46 13.46 3.73 9.72
N GLU A 47 14.02 3.77 8.54
CA GLU A 47 15.43 4.11 8.34
C GLU A 47 15.62 5.61 8.56
N ASN A 48 16.82 6.04 8.99
CA ASN A 48 17.14 7.44 9.36
C ASN A 48 17.11 8.44 8.17
N LYS A 49 16.37 8.15 7.10
CA LYS A 49 16.20 9.07 5.97
C LYS A 49 15.22 10.19 6.35
N LYS A 50 15.64 11.42 6.14
CA LYS A 50 14.81 12.61 6.36
C LYS A 50 13.64 12.58 5.36
N ILE A 51 12.41 12.55 5.91
CA ILE A 51 11.19 12.63 5.10
C ILE A 51 10.83 14.09 4.92
N GLU A 52 10.72 14.53 3.69
CA GLU A 52 10.26 15.89 3.38
C GLU A 52 8.74 15.93 3.46
N VAL A 53 8.22 16.72 4.40
CA VAL A 53 6.80 16.99 4.59
C VAL A 53 6.53 18.49 4.49
N GLN A 54 5.26 18.87 4.37
CA GLN A 54 4.89 20.28 4.35
C GLN A 54 5.28 21.01 5.65
N LYS A 55 5.55 22.32 5.55
CA LYS A 55 6.06 23.15 6.67
C LYS A 55 5.19 23.13 7.93
N ASN A 56 3.89 22.93 7.79
CA ASN A 56 2.94 22.83 8.89
C ASN A 56 2.80 21.41 9.48
N THR A 57 3.60 20.46 9.00
CA THR A 57 3.56 19.06 9.43
C THR A 57 4.77 18.71 10.28
N LYS A 58 4.51 18.07 11.43
CA LYS A 58 5.53 17.55 12.33
C LYS A 58 5.37 16.04 12.48
N ILE A 59 6.44 15.29 12.23
CA ILE A 59 6.47 13.85 12.47
C ILE A 59 7.09 13.59 13.85
N ILE A 60 6.35 12.90 14.72
CA ILE A 60 6.81 12.47 16.05
C ILE A 60 6.86 10.94 16.04
N TYR A 61 8.03 10.39 16.30
CA TYR A 61 8.21 8.94 16.39
C TYR A 61 8.05 8.47 17.84
N PHE A 62 7.30 7.40 17.99
CA PHE A 62 7.14 6.72 19.27
C PHE A 62 8.46 6.10 19.73
N LYS A 63 8.79 6.28 21.00
CA LYS A 63 9.93 5.65 21.66
C LYS A 63 9.42 4.68 22.71
N SER A 64 9.64 3.40 22.51
CA SER A 64 9.21 2.36 23.44
C SER A 64 10.25 2.10 24.52
N LEU A 65 9.78 1.86 25.74
CA LEU A 65 10.60 1.34 26.85
C LEU A 65 11.11 -0.07 26.55
N PHE A 66 10.36 -0.84 25.75
CA PHE A 66 10.67 -2.23 25.41
C PHE A 66 11.44 -2.39 24.11
N GLU A 67 11.99 -1.31 23.52
CA GLU A 67 12.64 -1.35 22.19
C GLU A 67 13.81 -2.35 22.13
N LYS A 68 14.60 -2.43 23.19
CA LYS A 68 15.76 -3.33 23.30
C LYS A 68 15.38 -4.82 23.32
N PHE A 69 14.15 -5.16 23.69
CA PHE A 69 13.64 -6.52 23.85
C PHE A 69 12.78 -7.01 22.68
N ASN A 70 12.87 -6.36 21.54
CA ASN A 70 12.00 -6.57 20.37
C ASN A 70 12.10 -7.99 19.75
N ARG A 71 13.09 -8.78 20.16
CA ARG A 71 13.28 -10.19 19.73
C ARG A 71 12.16 -11.11 20.24
N PHE A 72 11.58 -10.82 21.39
CA PHE A 72 10.55 -11.65 22.02
C PHE A 72 9.13 -11.19 21.65
N LYS A 73 8.26 -12.14 21.29
CA LYS A 73 6.87 -11.87 20.88
C LYS A 73 6.08 -11.08 21.92
N ILE A 74 6.27 -11.38 23.22
CA ILE A 74 5.58 -10.72 24.33
C ILE A 74 5.93 -9.23 24.40
N PHE A 75 7.21 -8.86 24.25
CA PHE A 75 7.62 -7.45 24.27
C PHE A 75 7.13 -6.68 23.04
N ARG A 76 6.97 -7.35 21.89
CA ARG A 76 6.30 -6.76 20.73
C ARG A 76 4.83 -6.42 21.02
N ALA A 77 4.11 -7.30 21.72
CA ALA A 77 2.73 -7.03 22.13
C ALA A 77 2.67 -5.89 23.17
N LEU A 78 3.54 -5.91 24.19
CA LEU A 78 3.64 -4.83 25.19
C LEU A 78 3.94 -3.48 24.53
N ARG A 79 4.80 -3.44 23.55
CA ARG A 79 5.13 -2.25 22.78
C ARG A 79 3.93 -1.67 22.01
N LEU A 80 3.04 -2.53 21.48
CA LEU A 80 1.80 -2.07 20.84
C LEU A 80 0.82 -1.48 21.86
N ILE A 81 0.73 -2.08 23.05
CA ILE A 81 -0.09 -1.54 24.16
C ILE A 81 0.46 -0.19 24.61
N GLU A 82 1.78 -0.11 24.83
CA GLU A 82 2.47 1.14 25.18
C GLU A 82 2.21 2.24 24.15
N TYR A 83 2.30 1.91 22.85
CA TYR A 83 2.00 2.86 21.78
C TYR A 83 0.54 3.33 21.82
N SER A 84 -0.40 2.43 22.08
CA SER A 84 -1.82 2.79 22.20
C SER A 84 -2.07 3.73 23.37
N ILE A 85 -1.45 3.47 24.54
CA ILE A 85 -1.54 4.34 25.72
C ILE A 85 -0.92 5.72 25.42
N ASN A 86 0.29 5.76 24.86
CA ASN A 86 0.95 7.00 24.49
C ASN A 86 0.16 7.80 23.45
N SER A 87 -0.46 7.10 22.46
CA SER A 87 -1.36 7.75 21.50
C SER A 87 -2.53 8.45 22.21
N PHE A 88 -3.15 7.79 23.20
CA PHE A 88 -4.22 8.39 23.98
C PHE A 88 -3.74 9.61 24.78
N LEU A 89 -2.58 9.53 25.45
CA LEU A 89 -1.99 10.66 26.17
C LEU A 89 -1.65 11.83 25.25
N MET A 90 -1.14 11.55 24.04
CA MET A 90 -0.91 12.55 23.00
C MET A 90 -2.20 13.26 22.60
N LEU A 91 -3.30 12.51 22.41
CA LEU A 91 -4.61 13.08 22.11
C LEU A 91 -5.12 13.98 23.23
N LEU A 92 -4.96 13.57 24.51
CA LEU A 92 -5.32 14.39 25.67
C LEU A 92 -4.50 15.69 25.77
N TYR A 93 -3.20 15.61 25.48
CA TYR A 93 -2.29 16.75 25.54
C TYR A 93 -2.59 17.80 24.46
N TYR A 94 -2.69 17.35 23.19
CA TYR A 94 -2.88 18.27 22.06
C TYR A 94 -4.32 18.71 21.85
N ARG A 95 -5.31 17.95 22.30
CA ARG A 95 -6.75 18.20 22.11
C ARG A 95 -7.09 18.52 20.66
N PRO A 96 -6.83 17.59 19.71
CA PRO A 96 -6.96 17.87 18.29
C PRO A 96 -8.41 18.11 17.86
N LYS A 97 -8.59 18.93 16.81
CA LYS A 97 -9.86 19.12 16.12
C LYS A 97 -10.26 17.88 15.34
N SER A 98 -9.28 17.20 14.71
CA SER A 98 -9.50 15.94 14.01
C SER A 98 -8.42 14.91 14.30
N ILE A 99 -8.82 13.63 14.21
CA ILE A 99 -7.95 12.47 14.34
C ILE A 99 -8.13 11.63 13.09
N GLN A 100 -7.03 11.31 12.40
CA GLN A 100 -7.03 10.34 11.31
C GLN A 100 -6.30 9.07 11.73
N LEU A 101 -6.91 7.93 11.46
CA LEU A 101 -6.45 6.59 11.85
C LEU A 101 -6.07 5.79 10.61
N HIS A 102 -4.92 5.13 10.64
CA HIS A 102 -4.44 4.31 9.52
C HIS A 102 -4.20 2.84 9.87
N HIS A 103 -4.29 2.47 11.15
CA HIS A 103 -3.99 1.10 11.60
C HIS A 103 -4.79 0.70 12.83
N GLU A 104 -5.00 -0.60 12.99
CA GLU A 104 -5.77 -1.23 14.06
C GLU A 104 -5.26 -0.90 15.47
N VAL A 105 -3.97 -0.73 15.63
CA VAL A 105 -3.31 -0.53 16.93
C VAL A 105 -3.78 0.74 17.65
N VAL A 106 -4.20 1.75 16.90
CA VAL A 106 -4.60 3.07 17.43
C VAL A 106 -6.11 3.25 17.56
N LEU A 107 -6.90 2.25 17.16
CA LEU A 107 -8.37 2.36 17.19
C LEU A 107 -8.90 2.58 18.60
N ILE A 108 -8.38 1.84 19.58
CA ILE A 108 -8.83 1.91 20.97
C ILE A 108 -8.55 3.31 21.56
N SER A 109 -7.34 3.84 21.37
CA SER A 109 -6.99 5.16 21.88
C SER A 109 -7.86 6.27 21.30
N ALA A 110 -8.16 6.19 20.02
CA ALA A 110 -9.02 7.16 19.36
C ALA A 110 -10.49 7.03 19.77
N LEU A 111 -11.01 5.83 19.94
CA LEU A 111 -12.36 5.59 20.44
C LEU A 111 -12.53 6.07 21.87
N LEU A 112 -11.58 5.76 22.76
CA LEU A 112 -11.57 6.28 24.13
C LEU A 112 -11.55 7.81 24.13
N TYR A 113 -10.71 8.42 23.31
CA TYR A 113 -10.67 9.87 23.19
C TYR A 113 -12.01 10.45 22.69
N LYS A 114 -12.59 9.88 21.62
CA LYS A 114 -13.88 10.30 21.05
C LYS A 114 -15.04 10.16 22.04
N LEU A 115 -14.98 9.21 22.97
CA LEU A 115 -15.98 9.05 24.04
C LEU A 115 -16.07 10.30 24.93
N PHE A 116 -14.92 10.88 25.31
CA PHE A 116 -14.85 12.09 26.12
C PHE A 116 -14.97 13.38 25.29
N PHE A 117 -14.44 13.40 24.07
CA PHE A 117 -14.40 14.57 23.20
C PHE A 117 -15.21 14.34 21.90
N ARG A 118 -16.52 14.25 22.05
CA ARG A 118 -17.47 13.87 20.96
C ARG A 118 -17.42 14.76 19.72
N LYS A 119 -17.03 16.04 19.87
CA LYS A 119 -16.93 17.02 18.78
C LYS A 119 -15.70 16.83 17.89
N THR A 120 -14.70 16.04 18.32
CA THR A 120 -13.52 15.75 17.50
C THR A 120 -13.89 14.97 16.26
N ILE A 121 -13.46 15.39 15.09
CA ILE A 121 -13.68 14.70 13.83
C ILE A 121 -12.82 13.43 13.81
N LEU A 122 -13.43 12.28 13.57
CA LEU A 122 -12.75 11.00 13.46
C LEU A 122 -12.79 10.50 12.02
N VAL A 123 -11.61 10.33 11.41
CA VAL A 123 -11.44 9.81 10.05
C VAL A 123 -10.71 8.47 10.14
N TYR A 124 -11.30 7.44 9.54
CA TYR A 124 -10.72 6.10 9.51
C TYR A 124 -10.36 5.68 8.08
N ASP A 125 -9.07 5.45 7.83
CA ASP A 125 -8.57 4.88 6.57
C ASP A 125 -8.49 3.35 6.70
N ASP A 126 -9.48 2.67 6.13
CA ASP A 126 -9.58 1.22 6.17
C ASP A 126 -8.62 0.56 5.16
N LYS A 127 -7.43 0.24 5.65
CA LYS A 127 -6.38 -0.40 4.85
C LYS A 127 -6.49 -1.91 4.82
N GLU A 128 -6.77 -2.54 5.97
CA GLU A 128 -6.59 -3.97 6.18
C GLU A 128 -7.88 -4.78 6.13
N PHE A 129 -9.02 -4.11 6.22
CA PHE A 129 -10.33 -4.73 6.04
C PHE A 129 -10.63 -5.86 7.04
N TYR A 130 -10.43 -5.62 8.34
CA TYR A 130 -10.59 -6.61 9.41
C TYR A 130 -12.04 -7.00 9.73
N HIS A 131 -13.04 -6.25 9.30
CA HIS A 131 -14.43 -6.51 9.63
C HIS A 131 -15.06 -7.72 8.92
N PHE A 132 -14.28 -8.45 8.14
CA PHE A 132 -14.65 -9.80 7.77
C PHE A 132 -13.95 -10.78 8.69
N LYS A 133 -14.75 -11.58 9.40
CA LYS A 133 -14.28 -12.62 10.30
C LYS A 133 -13.52 -13.68 9.49
N ASP A 134 -12.26 -13.42 9.24
CA ASP A 134 -11.34 -14.40 8.69
C ASP A 134 -10.78 -15.26 9.82
N LYS A 135 -10.43 -16.52 9.54
CA LYS A 135 -9.94 -17.46 10.57
C LYS A 135 -8.74 -16.94 11.36
N ASN A 136 -8.02 -15.96 10.81
CA ASN A 136 -6.80 -15.38 11.38
C ASN A 136 -7.04 -14.06 12.11
N ILE A 137 -8.24 -13.51 12.13
CA ILE A 137 -8.53 -12.23 12.78
C ILE A 137 -9.16 -12.47 14.14
N SER A 138 -8.56 -11.87 15.16
CA SER A 138 -9.10 -11.85 16.52
C SER A 138 -10.52 -11.24 16.53
N CYS A 139 -11.47 -11.91 17.17
CA CYS A 139 -12.83 -11.38 17.40
C CYS A 139 -12.79 -9.99 18.06
N PHE A 140 -11.77 -9.71 18.85
CA PHE A 140 -11.56 -8.43 19.49
C PHE A 140 -11.30 -7.30 18.48
N PHE A 141 -10.36 -7.49 17.53
CA PHE A 141 -10.08 -6.47 16.50
C PHE A 141 -11.27 -6.26 15.57
N TYR A 142 -11.98 -7.32 15.19
CA TYR A 142 -13.23 -7.22 14.45
C TYR A 142 -14.26 -6.33 15.15
N PHE A 143 -14.46 -6.51 16.45
CA PHE A 143 -15.41 -5.73 17.23
C PHE A 143 -14.99 -4.26 17.36
N ILE A 144 -13.73 -4.00 17.67
CA ILE A 144 -13.18 -2.63 17.80
C ILE A 144 -13.26 -1.89 16.46
N GLU A 145 -12.91 -2.53 15.37
CA GLU A 145 -13.02 -1.93 14.05
C GLU A 145 -14.47 -1.58 13.68
N LYS A 146 -15.39 -2.48 13.96
CA LYS A 146 -16.83 -2.25 13.75
C LYS A 146 -17.33 -1.01 14.50
N ILE A 147 -16.93 -0.84 15.77
CA ILE A 147 -17.26 0.37 16.54
C ILE A 147 -16.59 1.60 15.89
N THR A 148 -15.31 1.50 15.50
CA THR A 148 -14.58 2.58 14.86
C THR A 148 -15.30 3.06 13.61
N ILE A 149 -15.72 2.15 12.73
CA ILE A 149 -16.48 2.45 11.52
C ILE A 149 -17.77 3.22 11.85
N GLN A 150 -18.52 2.77 12.86
CA GLN A 150 -19.79 3.41 13.25
C GLN A 150 -19.61 4.79 13.89
N TRP A 151 -18.49 5.02 14.57
CA TRP A 151 -18.19 6.29 15.25
C TRP A 151 -17.42 7.28 14.38
N SER A 152 -16.85 6.81 13.28
CA SER A 152 -16.13 7.67 12.33
C SER A 152 -17.08 8.66 11.66
N ASP A 153 -16.59 9.88 11.48
CA ASP A 153 -17.28 10.90 10.71
C ASP A 153 -17.04 10.73 9.21
N LEU A 154 -15.86 10.16 8.85
CA LEU A 154 -15.50 9.77 7.50
C LEU A 154 -14.75 8.44 7.50
N ILE A 155 -15.10 7.57 6.55
CA ILE A 155 -14.35 6.34 6.25
C ILE A 155 -13.70 6.50 4.88
N ILE A 156 -12.43 6.14 4.76
CA ILE A 156 -11.69 6.10 3.52
C ILE A 156 -11.45 4.64 3.16
N VAL A 157 -11.79 4.25 1.93
CA VAL A 157 -11.58 2.90 1.41
C VAL A 157 -10.83 2.93 0.08
N ALA A 158 -10.15 1.85 -0.25
CA ALA A 158 -9.31 1.80 -1.45
C ALA A 158 -10.07 1.51 -2.75
N ASN A 159 -11.35 1.10 -2.70
CA ASN A 159 -12.13 0.80 -3.91
C ASN A 159 -13.61 0.60 -3.63
N GLU A 160 -14.40 0.53 -4.71
CA GLU A 160 -15.84 0.34 -4.64
C GLU A 160 -16.29 -0.99 -4.01
N TYR A 161 -15.52 -2.07 -4.19
CA TYR A 161 -15.84 -3.37 -3.58
C TYR A 161 -15.77 -3.30 -2.06
N ARG A 162 -14.75 -2.64 -1.52
CA ARG A 162 -14.63 -2.39 -0.08
C ARG A 162 -15.75 -1.49 0.42
N ARG A 163 -16.09 -0.43 -0.30
CA ARG A 163 -17.20 0.45 0.04
C ARG A 163 -18.51 -0.33 0.16
N LYS A 164 -18.87 -1.11 -0.85
CA LYS A 164 -20.08 -1.96 -0.84
C LYS A 164 -20.08 -2.94 0.33
N ALA A 165 -18.93 -3.56 0.62
CA ALA A 165 -18.80 -4.50 1.71
C ALA A 165 -19.00 -3.84 3.08
N ILE A 166 -18.41 -2.67 3.33
CA ILE A 166 -18.58 -1.91 4.56
C ILE A 166 -20.04 -1.52 4.77
N PHE A 167 -20.71 -1.00 3.75
CA PHE A 167 -22.13 -0.65 3.85
C PHE A 167 -23.01 -1.86 4.16
N LYS A 168 -22.79 -2.99 3.48
CA LYS A 168 -23.52 -4.24 3.73
C LYS A 168 -23.39 -4.73 5.18
N LEU A 169 -22.18 -4.65 5.75
CA LEU A 169 -21.91 -5.13 7.11
C LEU A 169 -22.42 -4.20 8.21
N ASN A 170 -22.43 -2.91 7.95
CA ASN A 170 -22.79 -1.92 8.97
C ASN A 170 -24.23 -1.39 8.88
N LYS A 171 -25.07 -1.97 8.01
CA LYS A 171 -26.52 -1.70 7.92
C LYS A 171 -26.86 -0.19 7.99
N ASN A 172 -26.23 0.61 7.11
CA ASN A 172 -26.46 2.06 7.00
C ASN A 172 -26.09 2.91 8.25
N LYS A 173 -25.26 2.40 9.16
CA LYS A 173 -24.74 3.18 10.30
C LYS A 173 -23.50 4.02 9.97
N ILE A 174 -23.18 4.17 8.69
CA ILE A 174 -22.03 4.91 8.20
C ILE A 174 -22.45 6.33 7.87
N LYS A 175 -21.75 7.32 8.43
CA LYS A 175 -22.04 8.75 8.18
C LYS A 175 -21.57 9.19 6.79
N SER A 176 -20.31 8.90 6.46
CA SER A 176 -19.71 9.20 5.17
C SER A 176 -18.64 8.19 4.80
N CYS A 177 -18.54 7.84 3.52
CA CYS A 177 -17.51 6.93 3.03
C CYS A 177 -17.08 7.36 1.63
N ILE A 178 -15.79 7.59 1.46
CA ILE A 178 -15.18 7.97 0.18
C ILE A 178 -14.21 6.89 -0.30
N ILE A 179 -14.06 6.81 -1.62
CA ILE A 179 -13.06 5.95 -2.24
C ILE A 179 -11.81 6.80 -2.50
N VAL A 180 -10.69 6.33 -1.99
CA VAL A 180 -9.37 6.86 -2.33
C VAL A 180 -8.54 5.69 -2.81
N ASP A 181 -8.50 5.52 -4.12
CA ASP A 181 -7.68 4.49 -4.74
C ASP A 181 -6.20 4.64 -4.34
N ASN A 182 -5.46 3.55 -4.42
CA ASN A 182 -4.03 3.53 -4.12
C ASN A 182 -3.17 4.07 -5.29
N TYR A 183 -3.63 5.15 -5.94
CA TYR A 183 -2.89 5.80 -7.01
C TYR A 183 -1.53 6.29 -6.51
N GLU A 184 -0.56 6.34 -7.40
CA GLU A 184 0.71 6.98 -7.09
C GLU A 184 0.49 8.47 -6.89
N PHE A 185 1.05 8.99 -5.82
CA PHE A 185 1.15 10.43 -5.64
C PHE A 185 2.07 10.97 -6.74
N ASN A 186 1.59 11.97 -7.50
CA ASN A 186 2.43 12.66 -8.48
C ASN A 186 3.62 13.29 -7.74
N ASN A 187 4.73 12.57 -7.78
CA ASN A 187 5.79 12.75 -6.81
C ASN A 187 6.71 13.84 -7.32
N LYS A 188 6.52 15.08 -6.85
CA LYS A 188 7.50 16.16 -7.01
C LYS A 188 8.91 15.76 -6.52
N PHE A 189 9.02 14.62 -5.84
CA PHE A 189 10.22 14.03 -5.27
C PHE A 189 10.67 12.75 -6.01
N SER A 190 10.13 12.49 -7.21
CA SER A 190 10.62 11.38 -8.04
C SER A 190 12.12 11.57 -8.28
N ARG A 191 12.88 10.51 -8.01
CA ARG A 191 14.33 10.47 -8.21
C ARG A 191 14.67 9.43 -9.26
N ASN A 192 15.75 9.68 -9.98
CA ASN A 192 16.33 8.65 -10.83
C ASN A 192 16.82 7.49 -9.95
N ILE A 193 16.72 6.27 -10.45
CA ILE A 193 17.34 5.10 -9.82
C ILE A 193 18.85 5.33 -9.70
N ASN A 194 19.44 4.69 -8.68
CA ASN A 194 20.88 4.79 -8.48
C ASN A 194 21.64 4.20 -9.68
N ILE A 195 22.87 4.67 -9.90
CA ILE A 195 23.66 4.36 -11.10
C ILE A 195 23.97 2.87 -11.21
N GLU A 196 24.19 2.19 -10.09
CA GLU A 196 24.49 0.76 -10.05
C GLU A 196 23.30 -0.07 -10.54
N LEU A 197 22.10 0.19 -10.02
CA LEU A 197 20.86 -0.47 -10.46
C LEU A 197 20.57 -0.15 -11.93
N LYS A 198 20.78 1.09 -12.35
CA LYS A 198 20.62 1.49 -13.76
C LYS A 198 21.53 0.68 -14.67
N THR A 199 22.83 0.56 -14.34
CA THR A 199 23.78 -0.22 -15.12
C THR A 199 23.40 -1.71 -15.16
N GLN A 200 22.92 -2.28 -14.05
CA GLN A 200 22.41 -3.66 -14.03
C GLN A 200 21.21 -3.86 -14.96
N LEU A 201 20.27 -2.92 -14.97
CA LEU A 201 19.08 -2.97 -15.84
C LEU A 201 19.43 -2.80 -17.31
N GLU A 202 20.32 -1.88 -17.65
CA GLU A 202 20.83 -1.67 -19.01
C GLU A 202 21.57 -2.90 -19.53
N PHE A 203 22.39 -3.52 -18.67
CA PHE A 203 23.05 -4.79 -18.99
C PHE A 203 22.04 -5.92 -19.24
N LEU A 204 21.01 -6.05 -18.39
CA LEU A 204 19.96 -7.06 -18.59
C LEU A 204 19.18 -6.85 -19.90
N LYS A 205 18.99 -5.63 -20.34
CA LYS A 205 18.27 -5.28 -21.57
C LYS A 205 19.13 -5.27 -22.83
N GLY A 206 20.46 -5.38 -22.70
CA GLY A 206 21.42 -5.27 -23.81
C GLY A 206 21.18 -6.26 -24.97
N ASP A 207 20.59 -7.41 -24.67
CA ASP A 207 20.29 -8.49 -25.65
C ASP A 207 18.83 -8.53 -26.07
N ASN A 208 18.12 -7.41 -26.13
CA ASN A 208 16.67 -7.36 -26.35
C ASN A 208 15.85 -8.13 -25.29
N THR A 209 16.42 -8.33 -24.12
CA THR A 209 15.74 -9.02 -23.02
C THR A 209 14.64 -8.14 -22.45
N LYS A 210 13.45 -8.73 -22.28
CA LYS A 210 12.30 -8.13 -21.63
C LYS A 210 12.27 -8.49 -20.16
N ILE A 211 11.85 -7.54 -19.32
CA ILE A 211 11.77 -7.68 -17.87
C ILE A 211 10.32 -7.87 -17.44
N LEU A 212 10.02 -9.04 -16.89
CA LEU A 212 8.80 -9.32 -16.14
C LEU A 212 9.08 -9.05 -14.66
N LEU A 213 8.28 -8.23 -14.00
CA LEU A 213 8.54 -7.79 -12.64
C LEU A 213 7.64 -8.50 -11.62
N HIS A 214 8.23 -9.07 -10.57
CA HIS A 214 7.55 -9.37 -9.30
C HIS A 214 7.99 -8.37 -8.23
N GLN A 215 7.04 -7.61 -7.68
CA GLN A 215 7.31 -6.61 -6.65
C GLN A 215 6.74 -7.02 -5.30
N GLY A 216 7.57 -7.03 -4.25
CA GLY A 216 7.23 -7.32 -2.86
C GLY A 216 7.55 -8.75 -2.46
N ILE A 217 7.11 -9.15 -1.26
CA ILE A 217 7.43 -10.44 -0.64
C ILE A 217 7.02 -11.64 -1.50
N ILE A 218 7.80 -12.70 -1.43
CA ILE A 218 7.44 -14.01 -1.98
C ILE A 218 6.73 -14.79 -0.87
N SER A 219 5.45 -15.08 -1.07
CA SER A 219 4.65 -15.85 -0.12
C SER A 219 3.54 -16.61 -0.84
N LYS A 220 2.93 -17.57 -0.15
CA LYS A 220 1.77 -18.29 -0.68
C LYS A 220 0.65 -17.34 -1.09
N GLU A 221 0.36 -16.32 -0.26
CA GLU A 221 -0.66 -15.29 -0.53
C GLU A 221 -0.33 -14.41 -1.74
N ARG A 222 0.94 -14.36 -2.14
CA ARG A 222 1.44 -13.64 -3.31
C ARG A 222 1.73 -14.57 -4.48
N GLY A 223 1.20 -15.79 -4.45
CA GLY A 223 1.26 -16.73 -5.54
C GLY A 223 2.65 -17.33 -5.76
N ALA A 224 3.42 -17.59 -4.70
CA ALA A 224 4.77 -18.16 -4.82
C ALA A 224 4.81 -19.43 -5.69
N GLU A 225 3.83 -20.32 -5.54
CA GLU A 225 3.72 -21.55 -6.34
C GLU A 225 3.47 -21.24 -7.84
N LYS A 226 2.67 -20.20 -8.13
CA LYS A 226 2.38 -19.74 -9.50
C LYS A 226 3.60 -19.11 -10.18
N LEU A 227 4.52 -18.53 -9.39
CA LEU A 227 5.77 -17.96 -9.94
C LEU A 227 6.66 -19.03 -10.56
N VAL A 228 6.67 -20.26 -10.02
CA VAL A 228 7.43 -21.38 -10.61
C VAL A 228 6.90 -21.69 -12.02
N SER A 229 5.57 -21.81 -12.18
CA SER A 229 4.95 -22.03 -13.49
C SER A 229 5.25 -20.90 -14.49
N ILE A 230 5.33 -19.65 -14.01
CA ILE A 230 5.75 -18.51 -14.84
C ILE A 230 7.19 -18.68 -15.30
N ILE A 231 8.13 -19.02 -14.39
CA ILE A 231 9.55 -19.20 -14.72
C ILE A 231 9.73 -20.29 -15.79
N GLU A 232 8.99 -21.37 -15.69
CA GLU A 232 9.00 -22.45 -16.67
C GLU A 232 8.54 -21.98 -18.06
N SER A 233 7.49 -21.18 -18.09
CA SER A 233 6.83 -20.70 -19.33
C SER A 233 7.53 -19.47 -19.94
N LEU A 234 8.52 -18.86 -19.26
CA LEU A 234 9.21 -17.66 -19.78
C LEU A 234 9.91 -17.96 -21.11
N PRO A 235 9.65 -17.16 -22.16
CA PRO A 235 10.43 -17.19 -23.39
C PRO A 235 11.92 -16.89 -23.13
N PHE A 236 12.79 -17.29 -24.04
CA PHE A 236 14.24 -17.12 -23.90
C PHE A 236 14.67 -15.66 -23.68
N ASN A 237 13.98 -14.72 -24.34
CA ASN A 237 14.26 -13.29 -24.26
C ASN A 237 13.51 -12.58 -23.10
N TRP A 238 13.02 -13.32 -22.09
CA TRP A 238 12.41 -12.76 -20.90
C TRP A 238 13.16 -13.16 -19.64
N LYS A 239 13.26 -12.24 -18.69
CA LYS A 239 13.77 -12.49 -17.34
C LYS A 239 12.73 -12.06 -16.31
N LEU A 240 12.54 -12.88 -15.28
CA LEU A 240 11.73 -12.50 -14.11
C LEU A 240 12.62 -11.81 -13.08
N CYS A 241 12.37 -10.53 -12.86
CA CYS A 241 13.08 -9.73 -11.88
C CYS A 241 12.25 -9.54 -10.61
N PHE A 242 12.90 -9.59 -9.47
CA PHE A 242 12.30 -9.41 -8.14
C PHE A 242 12.81 -8.12 -7.53
N ILE A 243 11.89 -7.31 -6.95
CA ILE A 243 12.21 -6.16 -6.11
C ILE A 243 11.43 -6.23 -4.80
N GLY A 244 12.01 -5.68 -3.72
CA GLY A 244 11.42 -5.73 -2.38
C GLY A 244 11.45 -7.11 -1.73
N VAL A 245 12.36 -7.97 -2.17
CA VAL A 245 12.62 -9.32 -1.66
C VAL A 245 13.97 -9.34 -0.99
N SER A 246 14.06 -9.89 0.22
CA SER A 246 15.35 -10.09 0.89
C SER A 246 16.17 -11.18 0.19
N ASN A 247 17.49 -11.13 0.35
CA ASN A 247 18.35 -12.17 -0.22
C ASN A 247 18.06 -13.56 0.38
N ASP A 248 17.67 -13.62 1.65
CA ASP A 248 17.32 -14.87 2.31
C ASP A 248 16.02 -15.45 1.75
N ASP A 249 14.95 -14.64 1.66
CA ASP A 249 13.66 -15.09 1.07
C ASP A 249 13.84 -15.51 -0.39
N PHE A 250 14.68 -14.80 -1.16
CA PHE A 250 14.95 -15.15 -2.55
C PHE A 250 15.74 -16.46 -2.64
N LYS A 251 16.72 -16.66 -1.77
CA LYS A 251 17.50 -17.92 -1.70
C LYS A 251 16.60 -19.09 -1.35
N ASP A 252 15.73 -18.94 -0.36
CA ASP A 252 14.76 -19.97 0.03
C ASP A 252 13.81 -20.33 -1.11
N PHE A 253 13.30 -19.32 -1.83
CA PHE A 253 12.45 -19.54 -3.00
C PHE A 253 13.17 -20.31 -4.12
N THR A 254 14.47 -20.04 -4.32
CA THR A 254 15.23 -20.59 -5.45
C THR A 254 15.88 -21.95 -5.15
N ILE A 255 15.80 -22.44 -3.91
CA ILE A 255 16.50 -23.67 -3.49
C ILE A 255 16.12 -24.89 -4.33
N ASN A 256 14.85 -24.99 -4.70
CA ASN A 256 14.30 -26.11 -5.48
C ASN A 256 14.28 -25.87 -7.00
N LEU A 257 14.77 -24.73 -7.48
CA LEU A 257 14.84 -24.42 -8.91
C LEU A 257 16.10 -25.05 -9.53
N ASN A 258 15.97 -25.57 -10.75
CA ASN A 258 17.12 -26.05 -11.53
C ASN A 258 17.93 -24.87 -12.12
N ASN A 259 19.10 -25.18 -12.70
CA ASN A 259 20.00 -24.14 -13.23
C ASN A 259 19.35 -23.31 -14.36
N ILE A 260 18.58 -23.95 -15.26
CA ILE A 260 17.89 -23.25 -16.36
C ILE A 260 16.87 -22.25 -15.81
N GLN A 261 16.11 -22.64 -14.78
CA GLN A 261 15.17 -21.76 -14.09
C GLN A 261 15.87 -20.60 -13.37
N LYS A 262 17.00 -20.89 -12.69
CA LYS A 262 17.81 -19.88 -12.00
C LYS A 262 18.40 -18.84 -12.96
N ASP A 263 18.76 -19.23 -14.16
CA ASP A 263 19.26 -18.30 -15.17
C ASP A 263 18.21 -17.31 -15.68
N LYS A 264 16.91 -17.67 -15.58
CA LYS A 264 15.80 -16.82 -15.97
C LYS A 264 15.40 -15.76 -14.94
N ILE A 265 15.97 -15.77 -13.73
CA ILE A 265 15.53 -14.93 -12.64
C ILE A 265 16.65 -14.03 -12.10
N ARG A 266 16.28 -12.85 -11.57
CA ARG A 266 17.23 -11.94 -10.89
C ARG A 266 16.56 -11.27 -9.70
N ASN A 267 17.28 -11.18 -8.56
CA ASN A 267 16.86 -10.36 -7.42
C ASN A 267 17.58 -9.00 -7.51
N LEU A 268 16.83 -7.93 -7.61
CA LEU A 268 17.33 -6.56 -7.67
C LEU A 268 17.27 -5.84 -6.31
N GLY A 269 16.82 -6.59 -5.26
CA GLY A 269 16.77 -6.06 -3.89
C GLY A 269 15.69 -5.02 -3.65
N TYR A 270 15.97 -4.10 -2.71
CA TYR A 270 15.02 -3.06 -2.32
C TYR A 270 15.26 -1.77 -3.10
N ILE A 271 14.17 -1.19 -3.61
CA ILE A 271 14.18 0.09 -4.34
C ILE A 271 13.36 1.09 -3.53
N ASP A 272 13.87 2.31 -3.38
CA ASP A 272 13.16 3.39 -2.71
C ASP A 272 11.88 3.76 -3.50
N TYR A 273 10.81 4.08 -2.77
CA TYR A 273 9.52 4.42 -3.39
C TYR A 273 9.64 5.57 -4.42
N ASN A 274 10.48 6.55 -4.13
CA ASN A 274 10.71 7.70 -5.02
C ASN A 274 11.47 7.35 -6.32
N GLU A 275 12.10 6.18 -6.38
CA GLU A 275 12.82 5.66 -7.54
C GLU A 275 11.99 4.70 -8.39
N LEU A 276 10.84 4.24 -7.86
CA LEU A 276 10.00 3.23 -8.54
C LEU A 276 9.52 3.69 -9.92
N SER A 277 9.11 4.94 -10.07
CA SER A 277 8.61 5.44 -11.36
C SER A 277 9.70 5.41 -12.43
N ASP A 278 10.95 5.71 -12.06
CA ASP A 278 12.08 5.62 -12.99
C ASP A 278 12.45 4.17 -13.30
N PHE A 279 12.40 3.30 -12.28
CA PHE A 279 12.60 1.85 -12.44
C PHE A 279 11.58 1.21 -13.40
N TYR A 280 10.30 1.59 -13.31
CA TYR A 280 9.26 1.04 -14.17
C TYR A 280 9.46 1.32 -15.67
N LYS A 281 10.29 2.29 -16.05
CA LYS A 281 10.67 2.53 -17.46
C LYS A 281 11.43 1.36 -18.09
N TYR A 282 12.05 0.51 -17.26
CA TYR A 282 12.79 -0.68 -17.71
C TYR A 282 11.91 -1.94 -17.70
N VAL A 283 10.68 -1.88 -17.18
CA VAL A 283 9.80 -3.03 -16.99
C VAL A 283 8.89 -3.23 -18.20
N ASP A 284 8.83 -4.44 -18.69
CA ASP A 284 8.01 -4.82 -19.87
C ASP A 284 6.71 -5.51 -19.48
N GLY A 285 6.63 -6.12 -18.29
CA GLY A 285 5.42 -6.72 -17.73
C GLY A 285 5.48 -6.81 -16.21
N ALA A 286 4.35 -6.86 -15.53
CA ALA A 286 4.32 -6.96 -14.07
C ALA A 286 3.34 -8.04 -13.59
N ILE A 287 3.75 -8.81 -12.56
CA ILE A 287 2.95 -9.85 -11.92
C ILE A 287 2.31 -9.28 -10.66
N LEU A 288 0.99 -9.39 -10.57
CA LEU A 288 0.22 -8.92 -9.43
C LEU A 288 -0.66 -10.04 -8.88
N PHE A 289 -0.06 -11.00 -8.18
CA PHE A 289 -0.80 -12.08 -7.56
C PHE A 289 -1.23 -11.73 -6.13
N TYR A 290 -2.50 -12.01 -5.85
CA TYR A 290 -3.16 -11.89 -4.56
C TYR A 290 -4.16 -13.02 -4.44
N ASP A 291 -3.71 -14.15 -3.92
CA ASP A 291 -4.58 -15.31 -3.70
C ASP A 291 -5.64 -14.96 -2.65
N ALA A 292 -6.89 -15.31 -2.92
CA ALA A 292 -8.04 -14.95 -2.09
C ALA A 292 -8.11 -15.75 -0.78
N LEU A 293 -6.95 -15.96 -0.13
CA LEU A 293 -6.86 -16.64 1.17
C LEU A 293 -7.46 -15.79 2.29
N THR A 294 -7.46 -14.47 2.12
CA THR A 294 -8.08 -13.51 3.02
C THR A 294 -9.08 -12.64 2.29
N PHE A 295 -10.02 -12.07 3.03
CA PHE A 295 -10.98 -11.14 2.44
C PHE A 295 -10.28 -9.87 1.91
N ASN A 296 -9.21 -9.44 2.59
CA ASN A 296 -8.39 -8.33 2.16
C ASN A 296 -7.77 -8.60 0.78
N ASN A 297 -7.14 -9.76 0.58
CA ASN A 297 -6.54 -10.13 -0.70
C ASN A 297 -7.57 -10.23 -1.84
N LYS A 298 -8.79 -10.68 -1.53
CA LYS A 298 -9.88 -10.80 -2.51
C LYS A 298 -10.30 -9.46 -3.11
N TYR A 299 -10.22 -8.37 -2.35
CA TYR A 299 -10.71 -7.05 -2.73
C TYR A 299 -9.64 -5.95 -2.72
N CYS A 300 -8.36 -6.28 -2.48
CA CYS A 300 -7.33 -5.25 -2.46
C CYS A 300 -7.09 -4.63 -3.85
N ALA A 301 -6.75 -3.35 -3.84
CA ALA A 301 -6.21 -2.61 -4.97
C ALA A 301 -4.76 -2.24 -4.62
N PRO A 302 -3.77 -3.06 -4.96
CA PRO A 302 -2.39 -2.81 -4.56
C PRO A 302 -1.78 -1.61 -5.27
N ASN A 303 -0.90 -0.86 -4.60
CA ASN A 303 -0.19 0.28 -5.19
C ASN A 303 0.50 -0.09 -6.50
N ARG A 304 1.12 -1.27 -6.57
CA ARG A 304 1.82 -1.77 -7.76
C ARG A 304 0.94 -1.94 -9.00
N LEU A 305 -0.40 -2.06 -8.85
CA LEU A 305 -1.33 -2.01 -9.98
C LEU A 305 -1.25 -0.66 -10.69
N TYR A 306 -1.29 0.39 -9.91
CA TYR A 306 -1.28 1.75 -10.43
C TYR A 306 0.12 2.19 -10.88
N SER A 307 1.18 1.66 -10.22
CA SER A 307 2.55 1.84 -10.70
C SER A 307 2.73 1.25 -12.10
N ALA A 308 2.26 0.03 -12.33
CA ALA A 308 2.32 -0.60 -13.65
C ALA A 308 1.47 0.18 -14.68
N ALA A 309 0.22 0.51 -14.32
CA ALA A 309 -0.70 1.23 -15.22
C ALA A 309 -0.17 2.62 -15.61
N ASN A 310 0.32 3.42 -14.65
CA ASN A 310 0.85 4.75 -14.92
C ASN A 310 2.12 4.76 -15.77
N ASN A 311 2.85 3.63 -15.79
CA ASN A 311 4.04 3.49 -16.61
C ASN A 311 3.78 2.70 -17.92
N GLY A 312 2.52 2.42 -18.26
CA GLY A 312 2.15 1.71 -19.48
C GLY A 312 2.69 0.28 -19.51
N VAL A 313 2.72 -0.41 -18.36
CA VAL A 313 3.25 -1.77 -18.23
C VAL A 313 2.08 -2.77 -18.19
N PRO A 314 2.05 -3.76 -19.11
CA PRO A 314 1.07 -4.84 -19.10
C PRO A 314 1.17 -5.70 -17.83
N ILE A 315 0.04 -6.28 -17.41
CA ILE A 315 -0.04 -7.00 -16.14
C ILE A 315 -0.52 -8.45 -16.29
N ILE A 316 0.02 -9.32 -15.44
CA ILE A 316 -0.45 -10.68 -15.23
C ILE A 316 -1.07 -10.72 -13.82
N VAL A 317 -2.36 -10.99 -13.74
CA VAL A 317 -3.08 -11.01 -12.47
C VAL A 317 -3.77 -12.35 -12.26
N ASN A 318 -3.90 -12.80 -11.01
CA ASN A 318 -4.69 -13.99 -10.71
C ASN A 318 -6.19 -13.66 -10.69
N ILE A 319 -6.99 -14.63 -11.08
CA ILE A 319 -8.45 -14.49 -11.27
C ILE A 319 -9.19 -14.21 -9.95
N GLU A 320 -8.64 -14.60 -8.82
CA GLU A 320 -9.31 -14.59 -7.52
C GLU A 320 -9.48 -13.19 -6.92
N ASN A 321 -8.66 -12.21 -7.31
CA ASN A 321 -8.79 -10.84 -6.85
C ASN A 321 -9.77 -10.06 -7.75
N PHE A 322 -10.91 -9.64 -7.18
CA PHE A 322 -11.98 -8.97 -7.96
C PHE A 322 -11.55 -7.62 -8.53
N THR A 323 -10.73 -6.85 -7.79
CA THR A 323 -10.29 -5.52 -8.24
C THR A 323 -9.35 -5.64 -9.44
N LEU A 324 -8.35 -6.53 -9.35
CA LEU A 324 -7.41 -6.78 -10.42
C LEU A 324 -8.10 -7.37 -11.66
N ASN A 325 -9.00 -8.35 -11.44
CA ASN A 325 -9.79 -8.96 -12.50
C ASN A 325 -10.63 -7.91 -13.25
N SER A 326 -11.35 -7.06 -12.52
CA SER A 326 -12.14 -5.99 -13.13
C SER A 326 -11.29 -4.98 -13.88
N PHE A 327 -10.09 -4.69 -13.38
CA PHE A 327 -9.16 -3.76 -14.01
C PHE A 327 -8.69 -4.31 -15.38
N VAL A 328 -8.24 -5.56 -15.43
CA VAL A 328 -7.82 -6.20 -16.68
C VAL A 328 -8.96 -6.31 -17.67
N LYS A 329 -10.17 -6.70 -17.22
CA LYS A 329 -11.35 -6.75 -18.10
C LYS A 329 -11.74 -5.40 -18.67
N LYS A 330 -11.57 -4.32 -17.90
CA LYS A 330 -11.92 -2.96 -18.32
C LYS A 330 -10.93 -2.39 -19.34
N PHE A 331 -9.65 -2.62 -19.13
CA PHE A 331 -8.58 -1.95 -19.89
C PHE A 331 -7.87 -2.86 -20.89
N ALA A 332 -8.13 -4.16 -20.87
CA ALA A 332 -7.48 -5.17 -21.71
C ALA A 332 -5.94 -5.06 -21.75
N ASN A 333 -5.34 -4.61 -20.64
CA ASN A 333 -3.90 -4.32 -20.53
C ASN A 333 -3.09 -5.50 -19.96
N GLY A 334 -3.60 -6.72 -20.09
CA GLY A 334 -2.95 -7.91 -19.54
C GLY A 334 -3.87 -9.12 -19.54
N ILE A 335 -3.49 -10.14 -18.77
CA ILE A 335 -4.22 -11.40 -18.69
C ILE A 335 -4.69 -11.74 -17.28
N LEU A 336 -5.73 -12.58 -17.22
CA LEU A 336 -6.17 -13.28 -16.02
C LEU A 336 -5.51 -14.65 -15.99
N PHE A 337 -4.56 -14.84 -15.11
CA PHE A 337 -3.82 -16.09 -14.97
C PHE A 337 -4.61 -17.08 -14.10
N SER A 338 -4.89 -18.24 -14.66
CA SER A 338 -5.42 -19.41 -13.96
C SER A 338 -4.52 -20.64 -14.14
N GLU A 339 -3.92 -20.78 -15.32
CA GLU A 339 -3.07 -21.90 -15.69
C GLU A 339 -1.96 -21.49 -16.69
N SER A 340 -0.97 -22.35 -16.88
CA SER A 340 0.23 -22.03 -17.69
C SER A 340 -0.07 -21.66 -19.14
N LYS A 341 -1.16 -22.18 -19.74
CA LYS A 341 -1.56 -21.83 -21.12
C LYS A 341 -1.89 -20.34 -21.28
N ASP A 342 -2.36 -19.67 -20.20
CA ASP A 342 -2.68 -18.24 -20.23
C ASP A 342 -1.42 -17.39 -20.49
N LEU A 343 -0.25 -17.87 -20.03
CA LEU A 343 1.03 -17.21 -20.26
C LEU A 343 1.45 -17.21 -21.72
N THR A 344 1.14 -18.28 -22.44
CA THR A 344 1.43 -18.35 -23.87
C THR A 344 0.76 -17.20 -24.61
N SER A 345 -0.52 -16.92 -24.31
CA SER A 345 -1.23 -15.79 -24.90
C SER A 345 -0.65 -14.43 -24.48
N PHE A 346 -0.19 -14.29 -23.23
CA PHE A 346 0.46 -13.04 -22.81
C PHE A 346 1.71 -12.73 -23.61
N PHE A 347 2.55 -13.74 -23.85
CA PHE A 347 3.81 -13.54 -24.57
C PHE A 347 3.61 -13.42 -26.07
N SER A 348 2.66 -14.18 -26.68
CA SER A 348 2.33 -14.07 -28.11
C SER A 348 1.68 -12.74 -28.46
N ASP A 349 0.75 -12.29 -27.64
CA ASP A 349 -0.04 -11.07 -27.87
C ASP A 349 0.50 -9.86 -27.11
N TYR A 350 1.76 -9.92 -26.69
CA TYR A 350 2.41 -8.89 -25.86
C TYR A 350 2.21 -7.47 -26.41
N GLN A 351 2.34 -7.27 -27.72
CA GLN A 351 2.20 -5.94 -28.33
C GLN A 351 0.77 -5.40 -28.18
N TYR A 352 -0.24 -6.25 -28.24
CA TYR A 352 -1.62 -5.86 -27.99
C TYR A 352 -1.81 -5.37 -26.55
N PHE A 353 -1.33 -6.13 -25.57
CA PHE A 353 -1.42 -5.71 -24.15
C PHE A 353 -0.59 -4.47 -23.86
N LYS A 354 0.59 -4.35 -24.48
CA LYS A 354 1.45 -3.17 -24.35
C LYS A 354 0.77 -1.91 -24.89
N SER A 355 0.15 -1.99 -26.07
CA SER A 355 -0.59 -0.86 -26.65
C SER A 355 -1.74 -0.41 -25.76
N ASN A 356 -2.51 -1.34 -25.21
CA ASN A 356 -3.60 -1.03 -24.29
C ASN A 356 -3.09 -0.43 -22.96
N ALA A 357 -1.96 -0.91 -22.46
CA ALA A 357 -1.32 -0.34 -21.28
C ALA A 357 -0.82 1.09 -21.52
N GLU A 358 -0.28 1.39 -22.69
CA GLU A 358 0.15 2.75 -23.06
C GLU A 358 -1.03 3.74 -23.16
N ILE A 359 -2.23 3.29 -23.59
CA ILE A 359 -3.45 4.14 -23.64
C ILE A 359 -3.82 4.67 -22.25
N ILE A 360 -3.62 3.87 -21.21
CA ILE A 360 -3.99 4.24 -19.83
C ILE A 360 -2.83 4.83 -19.05
N LYS A 361 -1.67 4.99 -19.66
CA LYS A 361 -0.47 5.54 -19.03
C LYS A 361 -0.73 6.94 -18.49
N GLY A 362 -0.31 7.20 -17.23
CA GLY A 362 -0.50 8.48 -16.57
C GLY A 362 -1.95 8.82 -16.21
N SER A 363 -2.93 7.90 -16.42
CA SER A 363 -4.35 8.19 -16.15
C SER A 363 -4.74 8.07 -14.68
N PHE A 364 -3.88 7.51 -13.84
CA PHE A 364 -4.17 7.23 -12.43
C PHE A 364 -3.39 8.18 -11.51
N GLU A 365 -3.83 9.44 -11.49
CA GLU A 365 -3.24 10.47 -10.64
C GLU A 365 -4.19 10.86 -9.51
N HIS A 366 -3.63 11.21 -8.36
CA HIS A 366 -4.38 11.58 -7.15
C HIS A 366 -5.19 12.89 -7.24
N THR A 367 -5.09 13.68 -8.30
CA THR A 367 -5.64 15.03 -8.37
C THR A 367 -7.15 15.13 -8.11
N ALA A 368 -7.96 14.20 -8.65
CA ALA A 368 -9.42 14.23 -8.45
C ALA A 368 -9.84 13.82 -7.04
N ILE A 369 -9.16 12.83 -6.47
CA ILE A 369 -9.47 12.25 -5.16
C ILE A 369 -9.02 13.16 -4.02
N ILE A 370 -7.89 13.84 -4.19
CA ILE A 370 -7.42 14.89 -3.30
C ILE A 370 -8.49 16.00 -3.16
N LEU A 371 -9.22 16.33 -4.22
CA LEU A 371 -10.26 17.33 -4.18
C LEU A 371 -11.46 16.90 -3.31
N GLU A 372 -11.87 15.63 -3.32
CA GLU A 372 -12.95 15.15 -2.44
C GLU A 372 -12.57 15.15 -0.98
N LEU A 373 -11.35 14.66 -0.66
CA LEU A 373 -10.78 14.75 0.68
C LEU A 373 -10.65 16.20 1.13
N TYR A 374 -10.17 17.07 0.26
CA TYR A 374 -9.99 18.49 0.53
C TYR A 374 -11.32 19.19 0.84
N LYS A 375 -12.40 18.86 0.12
CA LYS A 375 -13.75 19.37 0.39
C LYS A 375 -14.22 18.95 1.78
N PHE A 376 -14.02 17.68 2.16
CA PHE A 376 -14.39 17.19 3.48
C PHE A 376 -13.64 17.90 4.61
N TYR A 377 -12.33 18.08 4.47
CA TYR A 377 -11.52 18.73 5.48
C TYR A 377 -11.75 20.25 5.60
N LYS A 378 -12.30 20.89 4.57
CA LYS A 378 -12.64 22.33 4.61
C LYS A 378 -14.02 22.64 5.22
N GLN A 379 -14.91 21.66 5.33
CA GLN A 379 -16.17 21.80 6.06
C GLN A 379 -15.94 21.75 7.56
#